data_f50026d3b1dce1435c53d2fc9f8f8bad
#
_entry.id   f50026d3b1dce1435c53d2fc9f8f8bad
#
_cell.length_a   1.000
_cell.length_b   1.000
_cell.length_c   1.000
_cell.angle_alpha   90.00
_cell.angle_beta   90.00
_cell.angle_gamma   90.00
#
_symmetry.space_group_name_H-M   'P 1'
#
loop_
_entity.id
_entity.type
_entity.pdbx_description
1 polymer ?
#
loop_
_entity_poly.entity_id
_entity_poly.type
_entity_poly.pdbx_seq_one_letter_code
_entity_poly.pdbx_strand_id
1 'polypeptide(L)'
;MLILTNANAGTHDTETLERIAALLREGGREVALRPTGSPEDLDRALDEHPAGGSGDVVVAAGGDGSIHGLVTRLRARGELGGRTVGLLPMGTGNDLARNLGIPLDPEGAARLLADGTPRELDILVDEDGGVVLNAVHVGIGATAARRATRFKPYLKAAAFSLGAVLSGMRETGWNLRVQADGESVAEGRFLMVALSNASGIAGGTAQLAADGHPGDGRVELVVSAATGPLARVGFALRLRKGTHRHREDVVHTTACSVTISGEPFLANADGEVSGPYTHRCWTLDARAWRIIAPG
;
A
#
# COMPACT_ATOMS: atom_id res chain seq x y z
N MET A 1 -16.88 7.59 16.51
CA MET A 1 -16.26 7.23 15.21
C MET A 1 -16.10 8.50 14.39
N LEU A 2 -14.90 8.79 13.91
CA LEU A 2 -14.58 9.91 13.03
C LEU A 2 -14.40 9.39 11.61
N ILE A 3 -15.18 9.84 10.64
CA ILE A 3 -15.03 9.50 9.23
C ILE A 3 -14.41 10.69 8.50
N LEU A 4 -13.21 10.47 7.96
CA LEU A 4 -12.43 11.44 7.18
C LEU A 4 -12.75 11.26 5.71
N THR A 5 -13.24 12.28 5.05
CA THR A 5 -13.65 12.25 3.65
C THR A 5 -12.74 13.11 2.80
N ASN A 6 -12.58 12.79 1.52
CA ASN A 6 -11.82 13.65 0.62
C ASN A 6 -12.64 14.91 0.31
N ALA A 7 -12.08 16.09 0.56
CA ALA A 7 -12.72 17.37 0.27
C ALA A 7 -13.05 17.58 -1.23
N ASN A 8 -12.39 16.82 -2.12
CA ASN A 8 -12.65 16.83 -3.56
C ASN A 8 -13.58 15.68 -4.01
N ALA A 9 -14.27 15.01 -3.06
CA ALA A 9 -15.26 13.99 -3.37
C ALA A 9 -16.43 14.58 -4.19
N GLY A 10 -16.88 13.82 -5.18
CA GLY A 10 -18.03 14.23 -6.00
C GLY A 10 -19.34 14.18 -5.20
N THR A 11 -20.41 14.79 -5.73
CA THR A 11 -21.75 14.82 -5.10
C THR A 11 -22.25 13.41 -4.76
N HIS A 12 -22.05 12.45 -5.66
CA HIS A 12 -22.47 11.06 -5.45
C HIS A 12 -21.74 10.38 -4.28
N ASP A 13 -20.45 10.68 -4.09
CA ASP A 13 -19.67 10.17 -2.97
C ASP A 13 -20.18 10.76 -1.65
N THR A 14 -20.56 12.05 -1.64
CA THR A 14 -21.11 12.73 -0.46
C THR A 14 -22.45 12.11 -0.04
N GLU A 15 -23.37 11.88 -0.97
CA GLU A 15 -24.66 11.23 -0.68
C GLU A 15 -24.47 9.81 -0.12
N THR A 16 -23.52 9.07 -0.66
CA THR A 16 -23.18 7.72 -0.18
C THR A 16 -22.64 7.76 1.24
N LEU A 17 -21.75 8.71 1.56
CA LEU A 17 -21.18 8.88 2.90
C LEU A 17 -22.20 9.28 3.94
N GLU A 18 -23.13 10.19 3.61
CA GLU A 18 -24.23 10.56 4.50
C GLU A 18 -25.16 9.37 4.79
N ARG A 19 -25.47 8.56 3.78
CA ARG A 19 -26.25 7.33 3.96
C ARG A 19 -25.53 6.32 4.86
N ILE A 20 -24.23 6.12 4.69
CA ILE A 20 -23.40 5.27 5.55
C ILE A 20 -23.40 5.81 7.00
N ALA A 21 -23.20 7.11 7.16
CA ALA A 21 -23.20 7.73 8.47
C ALA A 21 -24.56 7.56 9.18
N ALA A 22 -25.67 7.67 8.45
CA ALA A 22 -27.01 7.41 8.97
C ALA A 22 -27.16 5.95 9.46
N LEU A 23 -26.75 4.97 8.63
CA LEU A 23 -26.77 3.56 8.99
C LEU A 23 -25.96 3.25 10.26
N LEU A 24 -24.76 3.84 10.39
CA LEU A 24 -23.92 3.66 11.57
C LEU A 24 -24.53 4.29 12.82
N ARG A 25 -25.21 5.46 12.68
CA ARG A 25 -25.93 6.12 13.79
C ARG A 25 -27.15 5.33 14.22
N GLU A 26 -27.91 4.75 13.31
CA GLU A 26 -29.03 3.83 13.61
C GLU A 26 -28.55 2.59 14.37
N GLY A 27 -27.33 2.12 14.09
CA GLY A 27 -26.64 1.08 14.86
C GLY A 27 -26.07 1.54 16.20
N GLY A 28 -26.38 2.76 16.66
CA GLY A 28 -25.96 3.29 17.96
C GLY A 28 -24.54 3.87 18.01
N ARG A 29 -23.89 4.10 16.87
CA ARG A 29 -22.57 4.72 16.83
C ARG A 29 -22.69 6.24 16.75
N GLU A 30 -21.92 6.95 17.56
CA GLU A 30 -21.71 8.37 17.32
C GLU A 30 -20.76 8.56 16.13
N VAL A 31 -21.22 9.27 15.09
CA VAL A 31 -20.47 9.46 13.83
C VAL A 31 -20.32 10.93 13.50
N ALA A 32 -19.07 11.38 13.36
CA ALA A 32 -18.69 12.67 12.83
C ALA A 32 -18.07 12.51 11.44
N LEU A 33 -18.55 13.28 10.45
CA LEU A 33 -17.95 13.39 9.13
C LEU A 33 -17.09 14.65 9.08
N ARG A 34 -15.86 14.53 8.58
CA ARG A 34 -14.95 15.66 8.41
C ARG A 34 -14.28 15.58 7.02
N PRO A 35 -14.50 16.59 6.16
CA PRO A 35 -13.78 16.70 4.90
C PRO A 35 -12.33 17.10 5.18
N THR A 36 -11.39 16.43 4.50
CA THR A 36 -9.95 16.69 4.57
C THR A 36 -9.40 16.83 3.16
N GLY A 37 -8.77 17.97 2.86
CA GLY A 37 -8.14 18.24 1.56
C GLY A 37 -6.63 18.40 1.68
N SER A 38 -6.12 18.53 2.89
CA SER A 38 -4.71 18.75 3.19
C SER A 38 -4.29 18.03 4.48
N PRO A 39 -2.98 17.86 4.73
CA PRO A 39 -2.46 17.37 6.01
C PRO A 39 -2.92 18.21 7.21
N GLU A 40 -3.05 19.52 7.05
CA GLU A 40 -3.49 20.44 8.10
C GLU A 40 -4.97 20.24 8.45
N ASP A 41 -5.82 19.95 7.46
CA ASP A 41 -7.23 19.61 7.69
C ASP A 41 -7.34 18.29 8.46
N LEU A 42 -6.49 17.33 8.11
CA LEU A 42 -6.43 16.05 8.80
C LEU A 42 -6.02 16.23 10.27
N ASP A 43 -4.99 17.05 10.55
CA ASP A 43 -4.60 17.38 11.92
C ASP A 43 -5.72 18.02 12.71
N ARG A 44 -6.36 19.01 12.14
CA ARG A 44 -7.49 19.69 12.78
C ARG A 44 -8.61 18.72 13.12
N ALA A 45 -8.96 17.83 12.18
CA ALA A 45 -9.98 16.81 12.42
C ALA A 45 -9.59 15.84 13.53
N LEU A 46 -8.31 15.45 13.62
CA LEU A 46 -7.80 14.60 14.69
C LEU A 46 -7.74 15.32 16.03
N ASP A 47 -7.39 16.62 16.07
CA ASP A 47 -7.35 17.43 17.29
C ASP A 47 -8.76 17.67 17.87
N GLU A 48 -9.76 17.86 17.00
CA GLU A 48 -11.18 17.95 17.41
C GLU A 48 -11.74 16.60 17.94
N HIS A 49 -11.07 15.50 17.64
CA HIS A 49 -11.46 14.14 18.06
C HIS A 49 -10.27 13.43 18.70
N PRO A 50 -9.84 13.89 19.90
CA PRO A 50 -8.67 13.32 20.56
C PRO A 50 -8.83 11.84 20.86
N ALA A 51 -7.73 11.11 20.82
CA ALA A 51 -7.71 9.70 21.16
C ALA A 51 -8.15 9.51 22.62
N GLY A 52 -9.14 8.68 22.87
CA GLY A 52 -9.59 8.45 24.25
C GLY A 52 -10.82 7.58 24.36
N GLY A 53 -10.66 6.31 24.58
CA GLY A 53 -11.71 5.37 24.92
C GLY A 53 -11.68 4.08 24.10
N SER A 54 -12.22 3.02 24.69
CA SER A 54 -12.50 1.77 23.98
C SER A 54 -13.57 2.01 22.91
N GLY A 55 -13.17 2.21 21.66
CA GLY A 55 -14.08 2.48 20.55
C GLY A 55 -13.71 3.70 19.70
N ASP A 56 -12.56 4.31 19.95
CA ASP A 56 -12.06 5.40 19.10
C ASP A 56 -11.63 4.85 17.74
N VAL A 57 -12.54 4.96 16.76
CA VAL A 57 -12.31 4.51 15.39
C VAL A 57 -12.21 5.74 14.49
N VAL A 58 -11.09 5.84 13.75
CA VAL A 58 -10.88 6.83 12.71
C VAL A 58 -10.93 6.14 11.35
N VAL A 59 -11.87 6.55 10.51
CA VAL A 59 -12.16 5.91 9.23
C VAL A 59 -11.65 6.76 8.09
N ALA A 60 -10.85 6.18 7.21
CA ALA A 60 -10.52 6.77 5.91
C ALA A 60 -11.61 6.42 4.89
N ALA A 61 -12.36 7.41 4.43
CA ALA A 61 -13.29 7.23 3.31
C ALA A 61 -12.62 7.72 2.02
N GLY A 62 -12.05 6.76 1.26
CA GLY A 62 -11.29 7.06 0.06
C GLY A 62 -10.53 5.87 -0.51
N GLY A 63 -9.54 6.12 -1.35
CA GLY A 63 -8.67 5.10 -1.90
C GLY A 63 -7.39 4.87 -1.09
N ASP A 64 -6.43 4.15 -1.70
CA ASP A 64 -5.14 3.81 -1.07
C ASP A 64 -4.37 5.04 -0.56
N GLY A 65 -4.40 6.16 -1.28
CA GLY A 65 -3.79 7.42 -0.82
C GLY A 65 -4.43 8.00 0.44
N SER A 66 -5.74 7.83 0.63
CA SER A 66 -6.44 8.35 1.84
C SER A 66 -6.05 7.56 3.08
N ILE A 67 -6.04 6.23 2.98
CA ILE A 67 -5.62 5.38 4.10
C ILE A 67 -4.12 5.52 4.39
N HIS A 68 -3.27 5.61 3.36
CA HIS A 68 -1.85 5.84 3.51
C HIS A 68 -1.57 7.17 4.23
N GLY A 69 -2.24 8.27 3.80
CA GLY A 69 -2.12 9.59 4.44
C GLY A 69 -2.55 9.57 5.91
N LEU A 70 -3.66 8.89 6.23
CA LEU A 70 -4.12 8.75 7.60
C LEU A 70 -3.11 8.00 8.48
N VAL A 71 -2.65 6.83 8.05
CA VAL A 71 -1.69 6.01 8.82
C VAL A 71 -0.38 6.75 9.00
N THR A 72 0.15 7.36 7.95
CA THR A 72 1.37 8.19 8.02
C THR A 72 1.20 9.32 9.03
N ARG A 73 0.04 10.01 9.06
CA ARG A 73 -0.19 11.10 9.97
C ARG A 73 -0.37 10.65 11.41
N LEU A 74 -1.12 9.59 11.65
CA LEU A 74 -1.26 9.00 12.99
C LEU A 74 0.09 8.54 13.55
N ARG A 75 0.95 7.96 12.70
CA ARG A 75 2.31 7.60 13.09
C ARG A 75 3.15 8.83 13.48
N ALA A 76 3.15 9.86 12.65
CA ALA A 76 3.90 11.09 12.93
C ALA A 76 3.46 11.78 14.22
N ARG A 77 2.20 11.61 14.62
CA ARG A 77 1.62 12.14 15.87
C ARG A 77 1.84 11.22 17.08
N GLY A 78 2.38 10.01 16.89
CA GLY A 78 2.49 8.99 17.94
C GLY A 78 1.17 8.38 18.36
N GLU A 79 0.10 8.53 17.55
CA GLU A 79 -1.26 8.10 17.87
C GLU A 79 -1.64 6.76 17.21
N LEU A 80 -0.79 6.24 16.30
CA LEU A 80 -1.11 5.08 15.46
C LEU A 80 -1.47 3.82 16.29
N GLY A 81 -0.71 3.51 17.32
CA GLY A 81 -0.97 2.37 18.20
C GLY A 81 -2.15 2.56 19.15
N GLY A 82 -2.56 3.82 19.39
CA GLY A 82 -3.64 4.19 20.32
C GLY A 82 -5.03 4.18 19.70
N ARG A 83 -5.14 4.25 18.38
CA ARG A 83 -6.40 4.32 17.64
C ARG A 83 -6.69 3.05 16.85
N THR A 84 -7.95 2.77 16.61
CA THR A 84 -8.37 1.78 15.62
C THR A 84 -8.72 2.51 14.32
N VAL A 85 -8.20 2.01 13.22
CA VAL A 85 -8.49 2.56 11.89
C VAL A 85 -9.63 1.78 11.24
N GLY A 86 -10.45 2.46 10.46
CA GLY A 86 -11.43 1.88 9.56
C GLY A 86 -11.16 2.29 8.12
N LEU A 87 -11.69 1.56 7.17
CA LEU A 87 -11.59 1.88 5.75
C LEU A 87 -12.95 1.75 5.06
N LEU A 88 -13.37 2.82 4.40
CA LEU A 88 -14.46 2.84 3.42
C LEU A 88 -13.82 2.97 2.03
N PRO A 89 -13.71 1.89 1.26
CA PRO A 89 -12.96 1.89 0.00
C PRO A 89 -13.77 2.59 -1.11
N MET A 90 -13.43 3.84 -1.39
CA MET A 90 -14.08 4.67 -2.41
C MET A 90 -13.12 5.04 -3.57
N GLY A 91 -11.93 4.45 -3.60
CA GLY A 91 -10.95 4.64 -4.67
C GLY A 91 -11.10 3.66 -5.83
N THR A 92 -10.21 3.79 -6.82
CA THR A 92 -10.19 2.90 -7.98
C THR A 92 -9.38 1.62 -7.73
N GLY A 93 -8.27 1.70 -7.02
CA GLY A 93 -7.37 0.56 -6.73
C GLY A 93 -7.86 -0.25 -5.54
N ASN A 94 -7.90 0.41 -4.39
CA ASN A 94 -8.27 -0.15 -3.09
C ASN A 94 -7.48 -1.43 -2.77
N ASP A 95 -6.16 -1.37 -3.00
CA ASP A 95 -5.28 -2.52 -2.85
C ASP A 95 -5.28 -3.04 -1.41
N LEU A 96 -5.19 -2.17 -0.42
CA LEU A 96 -5.25 -2.56 0.99
C LEU A 96 -6.59 -3.23 1.34
N ALA A 97 -7.71 -2.66 0.88
CA ALA A 97 -9.03 -3.25 1.13
C ALA A 97 -9.14 -4.67 0.54
N ARG A 98 -8.67 -4.87 -0.70
CA ARG A 98 -8.64 -6.18 -1.36
C ARG A 98 -7.78 -7.18 -0.61
N ASN A 99 -6.58 -6.77 -0.19
CA ASN A 99 -5.64 -7.62 0.55
C ASN A 99 -6.18 -8.05 1.92
N LEU A 100 -7.00 -7.22 2.55
CA LEU A 100 -7.62 -7.50 3.85
C LEU A 100 -9.02 -8.13 3.74
N GLY A 101 -9.55 -8.32 2.53
CA GLY A 101 -10.92 -8.83 2.34
C GLY A 101 -12.01 -7.84 2.78
N ILE A 102 -11.71 -6.55 2.90
CA ILE A 102 -12.70 -5.52 3.21
C ILE A 102 -13.64 -5.37 2.02
N PRO A 103 -14.97 -5.41 2.24
CA PRO A 103 -15.94 -5.23 1.15
C PRO A 103 -15.70 -3.94 0.38
N LEU A 104 -15.73 -4.02 -0.95
CA LEU A 104 -15.53 -2.85 -1.82
C LEU A 104 -16.83 -2.07 -2.06
N ASP A 105 -17.97 -2.66 -1.73
CA ASP A 105 -19.24 -1.96 -1.74
C ASP A 105 -19.41 -1.15 -0.44
N PRO A 106 -19.95 0.07 -0.51
CA PRO A 106 -20.03 0.96 0.63
C PRO A 106 -20.86 0.41 1.80
N GLU A 107 -21.93 -0.32 1.51
CA GLU A 107 -22.82 -0.87 2.58
C GLU A 107 -22.17 -2.05 3.28
N GLY A 108 -21.49 -2.94 2.55
CA GLY A 108 -20.73 -4.05 3.13
C GLY A 108 -19.60 -3.54 4.03
N ALA A 109 -18.87 -2.50 3.56
CA ALA A 109 -17.83 -1.87 4.36
C ALA A 109 -18.39 -1.19 5.62
N ALA A 110 -19.56 -0.55 5.53
CA ALA A 110 -20.23 0.07 6.69
C ALA A 110 -20.66 -0.98 7.74
N ARG A 111 -21.21 -2.12 7.31
CA ARG A 111 -21.53 -3.24 8.22
C ARG A 111 -20.28 -3.79 8.90
N LEU A 112 -19.18 -3.94 8.14
CA LEU A 112 -17.91 -4.35 8.72
C LEU A 112 -17.42 -3.34 9.78
N LEU A 113 -17.55 -2.03 9.54
CA LEU A 113 -17.20 -1.01 10.52
C LEU A 113 -18.07 -1.03 11.77
N ALA A 114 -19.36 -1.45 11.65
CA ALA A 114 -20.27 -1.59 12.78
C ALA A 114 -19.93 -2.81 13.64
N ASP A 115 -19.71 -3.96 13.01
CA ASP A 115 -19.70 -5.28 13.67
C ASP A 115 -18.32 -5.96 13.68
N GLY A 116 -17.37 -5.45 12.89
CA GLY A 116 -16.05 -6.05 12.73
C GLY A 116 -15.14 -5.85 13.93
N THR A 117 -14.09 -6.66 13.99
CA THR A 117 -13.09 -6.63 15.06
C THR A 117 -11.77 -6.02 14.58
N PRO A 118 -11.07 -5.28 15.46
CA PRO A 118 -9.73 -4.78 15.12
C PRO A 118 -8.73 -5.93 14.94
N ARG A 119 -7.91 -5.84 13.90
CA ARG A 119 -6.77 -6.71 13.62
C ARG A 119 -5.50 -5.89 13.63
N GLU A 120 -4.45 -6.44 14.24
CA GLU A 120 -3.12 -5.83 14.22
C GLU A 120 -2.46 -6.06 12.87
N LEU A 121 -1.87 -5.01 12.31
CA LEU A 121 -1.16 -5.04 11.06
C LEU A 121 0.24 -4.45 11.19
N ASP A 122 1.10 -4.91 10.30
CA ASP A 122 2.47 -4.45 10.14
C ASP A 122 2.52 -3.27 9.16
N ILE A 123 3.59 -2.48 9.23
CA ILE A 123 3.97 -1.51 8.20
C ILE A 123 5.45 -1.64 7.89
N LEU A 124 5.84 -1.31 6.67
CA LEU A 124 7.24 -1.04 6.38
C LEU A 124 7.54 0.44 6.62
N VAL A 125 8.70 0.71 7.19
CA VAL A 125 9.17 2.06 7.44
C VAL A 125 10.56 2.21 6.86
N ASP A 126 10.77 3.26 6.09
CA ASP A 126 12.09 3.58 5.60
C ASP A 126 12.91 4.41 6.60
N GLU A 127 14.19 4.61 6.32
CA GLU A 127 15.12 5.33 7.19
C GLU A 127 14.78 6.82 7.43
N ASP A 128 13.94 7.42 6.57
CA ASP A 128 13.43 8.78 6.72
C ASP A 128 12.05 8.84 7.42
N GLY A 129 11.51 7.68 7.82
CA GLY A 129 10.22 7.55 8.48
C GLY A 129 9.03 7.44 7.52
N GLY A 130 9.28 7.29 6.22
CA GLY A 130 8.25 7.04 5.21
C GLY A 130 7.56 5.69 5.45
N VAL A 131 6.24 5.67 5.35
CA VAL A 131 5.39 4.49 5.61
C VAL A 131 5.05 3.78 4.30
N VAL A 132 5.01 2.45 4.33
CA VAL A 132 4.52 1.61 3.23
C VAL A 132 3.53 0.60 3.79
N LEU A 133 2.32 0.59 3.26
CA LEU A 133 1.23 -0.30 3.69
C LEU A 133 1.17 -1.59 2.86
N ASN A 134 1.30 -1.47 1.55
CA ASN A 134 1.18 -2.60 0.63
C ASN A 134 2.53 -3.10 0.12
N ALA A 135 3.24 -2.27 -0.64
CA ALA A 135 4.50 -2.69 -1.25
C ALA A 135 5.38 -1.52 -1.68
N VAL A 136 6.69 -1.77 -1.69
CA VAL A 136 7.66 -0.93 -2.37
C VAL A 136 8.38 -1.73 -3.45
N HIS A 137 8.66 -1.11 -4.58
CA HIS A 137 9.47 -1.73 -5.62
C HIS A 137 10.46 -0.75 -6.24
N VAL A 138 11.62 -1.29 -6.54
CA VAL A 138 12.78 -0.60 -7.10
C VAL A 138 13.02 -1.12 -8.52
N GLY A 139 13.50 -0.27 -9.40
CA GLY A 139 13.86 -0.62 -10.76
C GLY A 139 12.74 -0.35 -11.77
N ILE A 140 12.42 -1.33 -12.63
CA ILE A 140 11.54 -1.11 -13.78
C ILE A 140 10.14 -0.60 -13.38
N GLY A 141 9.59 -1.11 -12.28
CA GLY A 141 8.27 -0.69 -11.80
C GLY A 141 8.24 0.79 -11.41
N ALA A 142 9.24 1.26 -10.67
CA ALA A 142 9.35 2.66 -10.26
C ALA A 142 9.57 3.60 -11.46
N THR A 143 10.43 3.19 -12.41
CA THR A 143 10.66 3.95 -13.65
C THR A 143 9.41 4.05 -14.51
N ALA A 144 8.66 2.96 -14.61
CA ALA A 144 7.39 2.92 -15.33
C ALA A 144 6.32 3.80 -14.68
N ALA A 145 6.19 3.76 -13.36
CA ALA A 145 5.27 4.61 -12.61
C ALA A 145 5.58 6.10 -12.82
N ARG A 146 6.86 6.50 -12.80
CA ARG A 146 7.30 7.87 -13.09
C ARG A 146 6.93 8.33 -14.51
N ARG A 147 7.07 7.46 -15.51
CA ARG A 147 6.68 7.79 -16.90
C ARG A 147 5.18 7.93 -17.03
N ALA A 148 4.44 7.15 -16.32
CA ALA A 148 2.99 7.09 -16.38
C ALA A 148 2.30 8.26 -15.67
N THR A 149 2.89 8.88 -14.65
CA THR A 149 2.34 10.10 -14.05
C THR A 149 2.14 11.23 -15.07
N ARG A 150 2.88 11.23 -16.18
CA ARG A 150 2.70 12.17 -17.30
C ARG A 150 1.44 11.91 -18.12
N PHE A 151 0.84 10.71 -18.04
CA PHE A 151 -0.31 10.26 -18.85
C PHE A 151 -1.55 9.90 -18.01
N LYS A 152 -1.54 10.19 -16.70
CA LYS A 152 -2.62 9.90 -15.75
C LYS A 152 -4.06 10.24 -16.20
N PRO A 153 -4.33 11.29 -17.03
CA PRO A 153 -5.71 11.59 -17.42
C PRO A 153 -6.35 10.58 -18.36
N TYR A 154 -5.60 9.69 -19.02
CA TYR A 154 -6.08 8.93 -20.16
C TYR A 154 -6.04 7.40 -20.04
N LEU A 155 -5.46 6.85 -18.98
CA LEU A 155 -5.25 5.39 -18.85
C LEU A 155 -5.93 4.82 -17.61
N LYS A 156 -6.86 3.88 -17.81
CA LYS A 156 -7.46 3.10 -16.72
C LYS A 156 -6.38 2.22 -16.05
N ALA A 157 -6.43 2.09 -14.72
CA ALA A 157 -5.39 1.46 -13.88
C ALA A 157 -4.91 0.06 -14.34
N ALA A 158 -5.77 -0.73 -14.95
CA ALA A 158 -5.43 -2.09 -15.40
C ALA A 158 -4.54 -2.15 -16.66
N ALA A 159 -4.62 -1.14 -17.55
CA ALA A 159 -3.74 -1.04 -18.72
C ALA A 159 -2.33 -0.55 -18.34
N PHE A 160 -2.22 0.04 -17.15
CA PHE A 160 -1.03 0.68 -16.65
C PHE A 160 0.08 -0.30 -16.24
N SER A 161 -0.26 -1.37 -15.55
CA SER A 161 0.72 -2.33 -15.00
C SER A 161 1.41 -3.14 -16.09
N LEU A 162 0.70 -3.61 -17.09
CA LEU A 162 1.28 -4.44 -18.15
C LEU A 162 1.99 -3.61 -19.22
N GLY A 163 1.42 -2.47 -19.60
CA GLY A 163 2.04 -1.53 -20.54
C GLY A 163 3.32 -0.90 -20.00
N ALA A 164 3.38 -0.67 -18.70
CA ALA A 164 4.55 -0.14 -18.01
C ALA A 164 5.73 -1.14 -18.00
N VAL A 165 5.46 -2.41 -17.75
CA VAL A 165 6.48 -3.46 -17.82
C VAL A 165 6.99 -3.66 -19.26
N LEU A 166 6.11 -3.54 -20.26
CA LEU A 166 6.46 -3.67 -21.68
C LEU A 166 7.19 -2.42 -22.23
N SER A 167 6.83 -1.22 -21.76
CA SER A 167 7.50 0.03 -22.20
C SER A 167 8.93 0.17 -21.68
N GLY A 168 9.30 -0.57 -20.64
CA GLY A 168 10.67 -0.67 -20.12
C GLY A 168 11.63 -1.54 -20.94
N MET A 169 11.30 -1.94 -22.17
CA MET A 169 12.12 -2.86 -22.98
C MET A 169 13.54 -2.37 -23.30
N ARG A 170 13.85 -1.10 -23.05
CA ARG A 170 15.19 -0.54 -23.22
C ARG A 170 16.04 -0.47 -21.94
N GLU A 171 15.44 -0.70 -20.78
CA GLU A 171 16.17 -0.65 -19.50
C GLU A 171 16.99 -1.93 -19.36
N THR A 172 18.27 -1.83 -19.07
CA THR A 172 19.17 -3.01 -18.94
C THR A 172 19.15 -3.60 -17.51
N GLY A 173 18.35 -3.05 -16.60
CA GLY A 173 18.38 -3.37 -15.17
C GLY A 173 19.42 -2.53 -14.42
N TRP A 174 19.53 -2.72 -13.13
CA TRP A 174 20.39 -1.97 -12.20
C TRP A 174 21.35 -2.93 -11.50
N ASN A 175 22.62 -2.56 -11.36
CA ASN A 175 23.57 -3.27 -10.51
C ASN A 175 23.28 -2.91 -9.06
N LEU A 176 22.76 -3.86 -8.32
CA LEU A 176 22.34 -3.68 -6.94
C LEU A 176 22.89 -4.80 -6.06
N ARG A 177 23.09 -4.46 -4.78
CA ARG A 177 23.26 -5.40 -3.69
C ARG A 177 22.00 -5.35 -2.83
N VAL A 178 21.43 -6.50 -2.55
CA VAL A 178 20.23 -6.68 -1.73
C VAL A 178 20.60 -7.49 -0.50
N GLN A 179 20.31 -6.95 0.67
CA GLN A 179 20.50 -7.60 1.96
C GLN A 179 19.14 -7.75 2.65
N ALA A 180 18.94 -8.88 3.29
CA ALA A 180 17.78 -9.20 4.12
C ALA A 180 18.27 -9.55 5.52
N ASP A 181 17.77 -8.86 6.53
CA ASP A 181 18.16 -9.03 7.96
C ASP A 181 19.69 -8.99 8.17
N GLY A 182 20.38 -8.13 7.40
CA GLY A 182 21.83 -7.95 7.43
C GLY A 182 22.64 -8.92 6.57
N GLU A 183 22.02 -9.98 6.06
CA GLU A 183 22.68 -10.98 5.22
C GLU A 183 22.53 -10.67 3.72
N SER A 184 23.59 -10.91 2.93
CA SER A 184 23.55 -10.69 1.48
C SER A 184 22.71 -11.78 0.81
N VAL A 185 21.59 -11.37 0.19
CA VAL A 185 20.65 -12.26 -0.50
C VAL A 185 20.93 -12.33 -1.99
N ALA A 186 21.27 -11.18 -2.59
CA ALA A 186 21.54 -11.11 -4.02
C ALA A 186 22.48 -9.94 -4.34
N GLU A 187 23.39 -10.14 -5.30
CA GLU A 187 24.26 -9.11 -5.83
C GLU A 187 24.41 -9.30 -7.33
N GLY A 188 24.17 -8.25 -8.11
CA GLY A 188 24.25 -8.30 -9.56
C GLY A 188 23.28 -7.36 -10.26
N ARG A 189 22.93 -7.69 -11.50
CA ARG A 189 22.05 -6.87 -12.33
C ARG A 189 20.62 -7.40 -12.26
N PHE A 190 19.74 -6.57 -11.70
CA PHE A 190 18.33 -6.92 -11.48
C PHE A 190 17.40 -6.02 -12.28
N LEU A 191 16.30 -6.59 -12.74
CA LEU A 191 15.19 -5.88 -13.36
C LEU A 191 14.34 -5.15 -12.33
N MET A 192 14.09 -5.83 -11.21
CA MET A 192 13.23 -5.35 -10.14
C MET A 192 13.62 -5.98 -8.81
N VAL A 193 13.57 -5.17 -7.75
CA VAL A 193 13.52 -5.64 -6.36
C VAL A 193 12.20 -5.14 -5.79
N ALA A 194 11.43 -6.02 -5.17
CA ALA A 194 10.16 -5.68 -4.56
C ALA A 194 10.07 -6.23 -3.14
N LEU A 195 9.57 -5.40 -2.24
CA LEU A 195 9.21 -5.75 -0.88
C LEU A 195 7.68 -5.65 -0.79
N SER A 196 7.03 -6.69 -0.34
CA SER A 196 5.57 -6.72 -0.24
C SER A 196 5.12 -7.09 1.16
N ASN A 197 4.37 -6.18 1.78
CA ASN A 197 3.69 -6.40 3.05
C ASN A 197 2.33 -7.07 2.85
N ALA A 198 1.83 -7.10 1.60
CA ALA A 198 0.53 -7.64 1.23
C ALA A 198 0.61 -8.41 -0.09
N SER A 199 -0.33 -9.31 -0.36
CA SER A 199 -0.25 -10.23 -1.52
C SER A 199 -0.40 -9.55 -2.87
N GLY A 200 -1.35 -8.64 -3.02
CA GLY A 200 -1.75 -8.05 -4.30
C GLY A 200 -1.44 -6.55 -4.39
N ILE A 201 -1.12 -6.10 -5.60
CA ILE A 201 -0.91 -4.69 -5.95
C ILE A 201 -1.62 -4.34 -7.25
N ALA A 202 -1.69 -3.04 -7.55
CA ALA A 202 -2.22 -2.49 -8.80
C ALA A 202 -3.68 -2.90 -9.08
N GLY A 203 -4.58 -2.75 -8.09
CA GLY A 203 -5.98 -3.13 -8.19
C GLY A 203 -6.19 -4.65 -8.24
N GLY A 204 -5.28 -5.43 -7.66
CA GLY A 204 -5.33 -6.89 -7.67
C GLY A 204 -4.87 -7.51 -9.00
N THR A 205 -4.27 -6.74 -9.92
CA THR A 205 -3.82 -7.24 -11.23
C THR A 205 -2.45 -7.94 -11.19
N ALA A 206 -1.67 -7.74 -10.14
CA ALA A 206 -0.39 -8.38 -9.92
C ALA A 206 -0.29 -8.91 -8.49
N GLN A 207 0.31 -10.08 -8.33
CA GLN A 207 0.53 -10.73 -7.04
C GLN A 207 2.04 -10.81 -6.78
N LEU A 208 2.55 -9.90 -5.93
CA LEU A 208 3.97 -9.91 -5.54
C LEU A 208 4.27 -11.01 -4.54
N ALA A 209 3.37 -11.22 -3.59
CA ALA A 209 3.50 -12.22 -2.53
C ALA A 209 2.22 -13.07 -2.50
N ALA A 210 2.25 -14.28 -3.06
CA ALA A 210 1.04 -15.11 -3.13
C ALA A 210 0.47 -15.45 -1.73
N ASP A 211 1.34 -15.51 -0.73
CA ASP A 211 1.01 -15.91 0.64
C ASP A 211 1.23 -14.75 1.65
N GLY A 212 1.61 -13.55 1.18
CA GLY A 212 1.89 -12.38 2.03
C GLY A 212 0.63 -11.87 2.72
N HIS A 213 0.73 -11.64 4.01
CA HIS A 213 -0.35 -11.10 4.83
C HIS A 213 0.19 -9.96 5.71
N PRO A 214 -0.41 -8.76 5.70
CA PRO A 214 0.13 -7.58 6.38
C PRO A 214 0.01 -7.62 7.93
N GLY A 215 0.11 -8.79 8.53
CA GLY A 215 0.06 -9.01 9.97
C GLY A 215 0.78 -10.30 10.37
N ASP A 216 1.65 -10.83 9.49
CA ASP A 216 2.41 -12.08 9.75
C ASP A 216 3.81 -11.82 10.33
N GLY A 217 4.19 -10.54 10.51
CA GLY A 217 5.48 -10.13 11.06
C GLY A 217 6.65 -10.29 10.09
N ARG A 218 6.39 -10.37 8.79
CA ARG A 218 7.40 -10.52 7.75
C ARG A 218 7.03 -9.74 6.49
N VAL A 219 8.06 -9.35 5.74
CA VAL A 219 7.92 -8.79 4.40
C VAL A 219 8.43 -9.78 3.37
N GLU A 220 7.66 -9.98 2.32
CA GLU A 220 8.08 -10.78 1.18
C GLU A 220 9.07 -9.99 0.31
N LEU A 221 10.24 -10.57 0.07
CA LEU A 221 11.27 -9.99 -0.79
C LEU A 221 11.37 -10.79 -2.09
N VAL A 222 11.20 -10.10 -3.20
CA VAL A 222 11.31 -10.65 -4.56
C VAL A 222 12.40 -9.90 -5.31
N VAL A 223 13.43 -10.61 -5.77
CA VAL A 223 14.52 -10.06 -6.58
C VAL A 223 14.49 -10.75 -7.95
N SER A 224 14.27 -10.00 -9.02
CA SER A 224 14.18 -10.55 -10.38
C SER A 224 15.35 -10.12 -11.25
N ALA A 225 16.10 -11.10 -11.75
CA ALA A 225 17.15 -10.94 -12.75
C ALA A 225 16.65 -11.09 -14.20
N ALA A 226 15.35 -11.00 -14.45
CA ALA A 226 14.73 -11.15 -15.78
C ALA A 226 15.04 -9.96 -16.72
N THR A 227 16.31 -9.69 -17.00
CA THR A 227 16.76 -8.52 -17.76
C THR A 227 16.61 -8.67 -19.28
N GLY A 228 16.52 -9.89 -19.82
CA GLY A 228 16.30 -10.14 -21.24
C GLY A 228 14.84 -9.95 -21.70
N PRO A 229 14.57 -9.61 -22.97
CA PRO A 229 13.22 -9.31 -23.45
C PRO A 229 12.19 -10.42 -23.20
N LEU A 230 12.54 -11.67 -23.54
CA LEU A 230 11.68 -12.84 -23.33
C LEU A 230 11.52 -13.17 -21.84
N ALA A 231 12.60 -13.02 -21.06
CA ALA A 231 12.55 -13.23 -19.61
C ALA A 231 11.59 -12.26 -18.93
N ARG A 232 11.53 -10.99 -19.37
CA ARG A 232 10.60 -9.96 -18.87
C ARG A 232 9.15 -10.31 -19.14
N VAL A 233 8.83 -10.71 -20.37
CA VAL A 233 7.48 -11.15 -20.73
C VAL A 233 7.08 -12.34 -19.87
N GLY A 234 7.95 -13.33 -19.75
CA GLY A 234 7.73 -14.51 -18.91
C GLY A 234 7.55 -14.13 -17.42
N PHE A 235 8.35 -13.19 -16.90
CA PHE A 235 8.21 -12.67 -15.54
C PHE A 235 6.87 -11.96 -15.33
N ALA A 236 6.49 -11.05 -16.23
CA ALA A 236 5.23 -10.30 -16.13
C ALA A 236 3.99 -11.20 -16.15
N LEU A 237 3.99 -12.24 -17.02
CA LEU A 237 2.90 -13.20 -17.09
C LEU A 237 2.78 -14.04 -15.82
N ARG A 238 3.90 -14.44 -15.23
CA ARG A 238 3.94 -15.20 -13.98
C ARG A 238 3.64 -14.34 -12.76
N LEU A 239 4.07 -13.06 -12.75
CA LEU A 239 3.75 -12.09 -11.70
C LEU A 239 2.22 -11.90 -11.60
N ARG A 240 1.54 -11.81 -12.74
CA ARG A 240 0.08 -11.73 -12.77
C ARG A 240 -0.62 -12.97 -12.17
N LYS A 241 0.01 -14.15 -12.25
CA LYS A 241 -0.52 -15.42 -11.73
C LYS A 241 0.02 -15.76 -10.33
N GLY A 242 0.90 -14.94 -9.74
CA GLY A 242 1.58 -15.24 -8.47
C GLY A 242 2.58 -16.42 -8.54
N THR A 243 2.97 -16.84 -9.75
CA THR A 243 3.86 -18.01 -9.94
C THR A 243 5.30 -17.64 -10.33
N HIS A 244 5.65 -16.35 -10.27
CA HIS A 244 6.98 -15.83 -10.59
C HIS A 244 8.06 -16.35 -9.64
N ARG A 245 7.72 -16.67 -8.40
CA ARG A 245 8.64 -17.24 -7.38
C ARG A 245 9.26 -18.58 -7.77
N HIS A 246 8.67 -19.32 -8.72
CA HIS A 246 9.19 -20.59 -9.20
C HIS A 246 10.16 -20.47 -10.39
N ARG A 247 10.62 -19.24 -10.69
CA ARG A 247 11.59 -19.02 -11.76
C ARG A 247 13.02 -19.09 -11.21
N GLU A 248 13.93 -19.62 -11.98
CA GLU A 248 15.36 -19.71 -11.65
C GLU A 248 16.05 -18.33 -11.60
N ASP A 249 15.51 -17.33 -12.34
CA ASP A 249 16.00 -15.95 -12.36
C ASP A 249 15.30 -15.05 -11.33
N VAL A 250 14.64 -15.65 -10.33
CA VAL A 250 13.96 -14.94 -9.23
C VAL A 250 14.43 -15.51 -7.90
N VAL A 251 14.93 -14.62 -7.03
CA VAL A 251 15.13 -14.94 -5.62
C VAL A 251 13.89 -14.50 -4.87
N HIS A 252 13.36 -15.37 -4.03
CA HIS A 252 12.21 -15.10 -3.17
C HIS A 252 12.53 -15.55 -1.75
N THR A 253 12.35 -14.64 -0.78
CA THR A 253 12.56 -14.91 0.64
C THR A 253 11.70 -13.95 1.47
N THR A 254 11.68 -14.12 2.78
CA THR A 254 11.05 -13.20 3.73
C THR A 254 12.09 -12.57 4.63
N ALA A 255 11.79 -11.35 5.13
CA ALA A 255 12.69 -10.61 6.01
C ALA A 255 11.91 -9.68 6.96
N CYS A 256 12.59 -9.14 7.97
CA CYS A 256 12.11 -8.04 8.77
C CYS A 256 12.78 -6.71 8.37
N SER A 257 13.95 -6.77 7.72
CA SER A 257 14.65 -5.59 7.23
C SER A 257 15.28 -5.88 5.88
N VAL A 258 15.16 -4.94 4.94
CA VAL A 258 15.76 -5.07 3.61
C VAL A 258 16.53 -3.79 3.27
N THR A 259 17.79 -3.95 2.91
CA THR A 259 18.66 -2.88 2.42
C THR A 259 19.00 -3.11 0.96
N ILE A 260 18.81 -2.08 0.15
CA ILE A 260 19.17 -2.06 -1.27
C ILE A 260 20.23 -0.97 -1.49
N SER A 261 21.32 -1.33 -2.14
CA SER A 261 22.40 -0.39 -2.48
C SER A 261 22.96 -0.66 -3.87
N GLY A 262 23.57 0.35 -4.50
CA GLY A 262 24.21 0.18 -5.81
C GLY A 262 24.04 1.37 -6.75
N GLU A 263 23.83 1.08 -8.05
CA GLU A 263 23.56 2.11 -9.06
C GLU A 263 22.35 2.96 -8.67
N PRO A 264 22.30 4.25 -9.05
CA PRO A 264 21.14 5.10 -8.72
C PRO A 264 19.82 4.51 -9.18
N PHE A 265 18.87 4.34 -8.26
CA PHE A 265 17.57 3.75 -8.51
C PHE A 265 16.42 4.62 -7.98
N LEU A 266 15.25 4.42 -8.56
CA LEU A 266 14.00 4.96 -8.04
C LEU A 266 13.29 3.90 -7.22
N ALA A 267 12.61 4.33 -6.17
CA ALA A 267 11.66 3.51 -5.42
C ALA A 267 10.23 3.99 -5.69
N ASN A 268 9.29 3.06 -5.75
CA ASN A 268 7.87 3.35 -5.76
C ASN A 268 7.25 2.64 -4.56
N ALA A 269 6.81 3.42 -3.59
CA ALA A 269 6.17 2.97 -2.36
C ALA A 269 4.68 3.35 -2.41
N ASP A 270 3.79 2.35 -2.37
CA ASP A 270 2.32 2.52 -2.44
C ASP A 270 1.84 3.47 -3.56
N GLY A 271 2.58 3.53 -4.67
CA GLY A 271 2.26 4.38 -5.81
C GLY A 271 3.00 5.73 -5.84
N GLU A 272 3.76 6.08 -4.81
CA GLU A 272 4.59 7.28 -4.75
C GLU A 272 6.03 6.98 -5.17
N VAL A 273 6.52 7.71 -6.18
CA VAL A 273 7.87 7.52 -6.72
C VAL A 273 8.83 8.53 -6.12
N SER A 274 9.91 8.03 -5.54
CA SER A 274 10.96 8.82 -4.89
C SER A 274 12.36 8.43 -5.36
N GLY A 275 13.37 9.23 -5.01
CA GLY A 275 14.75 9.05 -5.42
C GLY A 275 15.19 10.03 -6.51
N PRO A 276 16.37 9.83 -7.16
CA PRO A 276 17.15 8.58 -7.14
C PRO A 276 17.93 8.36 -5.82
N TYR A 277 18.01 7.11 -5.39
CA TYR A 277 18.79 6.66 -4.26
C TYR A 277 19.95 5.78 -4.71
N THR A 278 21.04 5.73 -3.95
CA THR A 278 22.12 4.74 -4.10
C THR A 278 22.15 3.77 -2.91
N HIS A 279 21.38 4.07 -1.88
CA HIS A 279 21.17 3.27 -0.69
C HIS A 279 19.79 3.57 -0.13
N ARG A 280 19.06 2.54 0.27
CA ARG A 280 17.78 2.66 0.99
C ARG A 280 17.52 1.42 1.82
N CYS A 281 17.05 1.64 3.06
CA CYS A 281 16.66 0.58 3.97
C CYS A 281 15.17 0.71 4.32
N TRP A 282 14.50 -0.43 4.39
CA TRP A 282 13.13 -0.55 4.91
C TRP A 282 13.13 -1.59 6.02
N THR A 283 12.46 -1.27 7.11
CA THR A 283 12.31 -2.16 8.27
C THR A 283 10.84 -2.37 8.56
N LEU A 284 10.48 -3.59 8.89
CA LEU A 284 9.13 -3.94 9.31
C LEU A 284 8.92 -3.49 10.76
N ASP A 285 7.88 -2.70 10.97
CA ASP A 285 7.34 -2.36 12.29
C ASP A 285 6.11 -3.26 12.48
N ALA A 286 6.31 -4.36 13.21
CA ALA A 286 5.30 -5.40 13.36
C ALA A 286 4.21 -4.95 14.33
N ARG A 287 2.94 -5.27 14.02
CA ARG A 287 1.77 -4.92 14.81
C ARG A 287 1.68 -3.43 15.13
N ALA A 288 2.12 -2.60 14.19
CA ALA A 288 2.24 -1.16 14.39
C ALA A 288 0.88 -0.46 14.55
N TRP A 289 -0.19 -1.04 14.01
CA TRP A 289 -1.50 -0.43 14.00
C TRP A 289 -2.64 -1.45 13.96
N ARG A 290 -3.85 -0.97 14.19
CA ARG A 290 -5.07 -1.79 14.18
C ARG A 290 -6.07 -1.26 13.18
N ILE A 291 -6.66 -2.18 12.39
CA ILE A 291 -7.73 -1.87 11.44
C ILE A 291 -8.91 -2.81 11.64
N ILE A 292 -10.11 -2.31 11.44
CA ILE A 292 -11.31 -3.17 11.39
C ILE A 292 -11.29 -3.93 10.05
N ALA A 293 -11.17 -5.25 10.13
CA ALA A 293 -11.12 -6.15 8.98
C ALA A 293 -11.90 -7.44 9.26
N PRO A 294 -12.30 -8.20 8.23
CA PRO A 294 -12.90 -9.52 8.38
C PRO A 294 -11.99 -10.48 9.16
N GLY A 295 -12.60 -11.43 9.86
CA GLY A 295 -11.92 -12.47 10.64
C GLY A 295 -11.24 -13.53 9.79
#